data_fb904c5535f22fb8c8e56adbdc2ab948
#
_entry.id   fb904c5535f22fb8c8e56adbdc2ab948
#
_cell.length_a   1.000
_cell.length_b   1.000
_cell.length_c   1.000
_cell.angle_alpha   90.00
_cell.angle_beta   90.00
_cell.angle_gamma   90.00
#
_symmetry.space_group_name_H-M   'P 1'
#
loop_
_entity.id
_entity.type
_entity.pdbx_description
1 polymer ?
#
loop_
_entity_poly.entity_id
_entity_poly.type
_entity_poly.pdbx_seq_one_letter_code
_entity_poly.pdbx_strand_id
1 'polypeptide(L)'
;GRPWRKGLTDVAIGVAGVAGVLDLRGTPDALGRMMQVTEVSIADEVASAAELVMGKSNGVPVAVVRGLDPSWLRESSISEIVRPAQEDLFR
;
A
#
# COMPACT_ATOMS: atom_id res chain seq x y z
N GLY A 1 12.83 8.03 1.26
CA GLY A 1 12.68 9.03 0.21
C GLY A 1 12.62 8.41 -1.17
N ARG A 2 12.40 9.24 -2.14
CA ARG A 2 12.26 8.82 -3.53
C ARG A 2 13.23 9.61 -4.37
N PRO A 3 13.81 9.00 -5.42
CA PRO A 3 14.90 9.66 -6.17
C PRO A 3 14.55 11.03 -6.76
N TRP A 4 13.30 11.23 -7.16
CA TRP A 4 12.89 12.46 -7.86
C TRP A 4 11.89 13.32 -7.07
N ARG A 5 11.60 12.97 -5.80
CA ARG A 5 10.69 13.74 -4.97
C ARG A 5 11.25 13.90 -3.57
N LYS A 6 11.02 15.05 -2.97
CA LYS A 6 11.42 15.33 -1.60
C LYS A 6 10.37 14.82 -0.62
N GLY A 7 10.80 14.59 0.61
CA GLY A 7 9.93 14.25 1.72
C GLY A 7 9.87 12.77 2.02
N LEU A 8 9.52 12.47 3.25
CA LEU A 8 9.35 11.12 3.73
C LEU A 8 7.93 10.63 3.43
N THR A 9 7.82 9.35 3.13
CA THR A 9 6.54 8.66 2.96
C THR A 9 6.66 7.34 3.70
N ASP A 10 5.66 7.01 4.50
CA ASP A 10 5.67 5.77 5.25
C ASP A 10 5.28 4.59 4.37
N VAL A 11 5.88 3.45 4.69
CA VAL A 11 5.53 2.17 4.09
C VAL A 11 5.22 1.17 5.20
N ALA A 12 4.41 0.16 4.88
CA ALA A 12 4.09 -0.90 5.82
C ALA A 12 5.26 -1.86 5.96
N ILE A 13 5.54 -2.27 7.20
CA ILE A 13 6.53 -3.31 7.49
C ILE A 13 5.84 -4.60 7.95
N GLY A 14 4.55 -4.56 8.15
CA GLY A 14 3.71 -5.71 8.47
C GLY A 14 2.27 -5.42 8.09
N VAL A 15 1.51 -6.46 7.75
CA VAL A 15 0.11 -6.33 7.40
C VAL A 15 -0.65 -7.59 7.78
N ALA A 16 -1.88 -7.41 8.25
CA ALA A 16 -2.78 -8.51 8.56
C ALA A 16 -4.22 -8.03 8.43
N GLY A 17 -5.08 -8.86 7.89
CA GLY A 17 -6.52 -8.58 7.83
C GLY A 17 -6.95 -7.58 6.78
N VAL A 18 -6.03 -7.06 5.97
CA VAL A 18 -6.33 -6.16 4.85
C VAL A 18 -5.43 -6.54 3.68
N ALA A 19 -5.90 -6.32 2.46
CA ALA A 19 -5.11 -6.64 1.27
C ALA A 19 -3.76 -5.91 1.31
N GLY A 20 -2.67 -6.65 1.15
CA GLY A 20 -1.35 -6.03 1.00
C GLY A 20 -1.26 -5.33 -0.34
N VAL A 21 -1.58 -6.06 -1.40
CA VAL A 21 -1.61 -5.56 -2.77
C VAL A 21 -2.97 -5.83 -3.38
N LEU A 22 -3.52 -4.84 -4.05
CA LEU A 22 -4.72 -4.98 -4.87
C LEU A 22 -4.28 -5.08 -6.33
N ASP A 23 -4.50 -6.24 -6.93
CA ASP A 23 -4.12 -6.49 -8.32
C ASP A 23 -5.28 -6.07 -9.24
N LEU A 24 -5.07 -5.01 -9.98
CA LEU A 24 -6.05 -4.48 -10.92
C LEU A 24 -5.79 -4.91 -12.37
N ARG A 25 -4.77 -5.73 -12.59
CA ARG A 25 -4.50 -6.24 -13.94
C ARG A 25 -5.68 -7.07 -14.43
N GLY A 26 -6.09 -6.82 -15.66
CA GLY A 26 -7.25 -7.48 -16.25
C GLY A 26 -8.59 -6.86 -15.88
N THR A 27 -8.60 -5.75 -15.12
CA THR A 27 -9.83 -5.01 -14.84
C THR A 27 -9.88 -3.73 -15.68
N PRO A 28 -11.09 -3.21 -16.00
CA PRO A 28 -11.20 -2.00 -16.79
C PRO A 28 -10.88 -0.75 -15.99
N ASP A 29 -10.26 0.23 -16.66
CA ASP A 29 -10.08 1.56 -16.10
C ASP A 29 -11.36 2.41 -16.30
N ALA A 30 -11.29 3.69 -15.96
CA ALA A 30 -12.44 4.60 -16.08
C ALA A 30 -12.94 4.76 -17.52
N LEU A 31 -12.12 4.45 -18.52
CA LEU A 31 -12.45 4.53 -19.93
C LEU A 31 -12.78 3.17 -20.54
N GLY A 32 -12.86 2.13 -19.74
CA GLY A 32 -13.16 0.78 -20.19
C GLY A 32 -11.96 0.00 -20.74
N ARG A 33 -10.76 0.55 -20.69
CA ARG A 33 -9.55 -0.15 -21.12
C ARG A 33 -9.05 -1.08 -20.04
N MET A 34 -8.62 -2.27 -20.43
CA MET A 34 -8.10 -3.24 -19.47
C MET A 34 -6.72 -2.81 -18.97
N MET A 35 -6.57 -2.72 -17.66
CA MET A 35 -5.27 -2.44 -17.04
C MET A 35 -4.41 -3.70 -17.09
N GLN A 36 -3.13 -3.54 -17.43
CA GLN A 36 -2.23 -4.67 -17.63
C GLN A 36 -1.12 -4.78 -16.59
N VAL A 37 -0.78 -3.68 -15.95
CA VAL A 37 0.33 -3.64 -15.01
C VAL A 37 -0.01 -3.00 -13.68
N THR A 38 -1.26 -2.59 -13.48
CA THR A 38 -1.64 -1.81 -12.30
C THR A 38 -1.85 -2.71 -11.09
N GLU A 39 -1.04 -2.47 -10.07
CA GLU A 39 -1.20 -3.04 -8.74
C GLU A 39 -1.14 -1.89 -7.74
N VAL A 40 -1.99 -1.94 -6.72
CA VAL A 40 -2.02 -0.91 -5.68
C VAL A 40 -1.59 -1.54 -4.37
N SER A 41 -0.57 -0.94 -3.74
CA SER A 41 -0.13 -1.37 -2.42
C SER A 41 -1.03 -0.76 -1.36
N ILE A 42 -2.12 -1.44 -1.05
CA ILE A 42 -3.11 -0.96 -0.08
C ILE A 42 -2.48 -0.74 1.29
N ALA A 43 -1.65 -1.68 1.73
CA ALA A 43 -1.01 -1.57 3.04
C ALA A 43 -0.13 -0.33 3.14
N ASP A 44 0.64 -0.03 2.10
CA ASP A 44 1.49 1.16 2.10
C ASP A 44 0.66 2.44 2.07
N GLU A 45 -0.42 2.45 1.31
CA GLU A 45 -1.29 3.63 1.25
C GLU A 45 -1.98 3.90 2.58
N VAL A 46 -2.43 2.86 3.27
CA VAL A 46 -3.02 3.01 4.61
C VAL A 46 -1.99 3.51 5.60
N ALA A 47 -0.76 2.99 5.54
CA ALA A 47 0.32 3.45 6.42
C ALA A 47 0.60 4.95 6.20
N SER A 48 0.65 5.38 4.94
CA SER A 48 0.86 6.79 4.60
C SER A 48 -0.30 7.68 5.06
N ALA A 49 -1.54 7.21 4.89
CA ALA A 49 -2.71 7.96 5.34
C ALA A 49 -2.72 8.12 6.87
N ALA A 50 -2.38 7.06 7.59
CA ALA A 50 -2.30 7.08 9.04
C ALA A 50 -1.24 8.08 9.53
N GLU A 51 -0.12 8.17 8.83
CA GLU A 51 0.98 9.07 9.18
C GLU A 51 0.55 10.53 9.19
N LEU A 52 -0.39 10.93 8.34
CA LEU A 52 -0.89 12.31 8.30
C LEU A 52 -1.49 12.74 9.65
N VAL A 53 -2.03 11.81 10.42
CA VAL A 53 -2.61 12.07 11.73
C VAL A 53 -1.61 11.81 12.84
N MET A 54 -0.83 10.74 12.71
CA MET A 54 0.11 10.32 13.75
C MET A 54 1.30 11.28 13.88
N GLY A 55 1.85 11.71 12.74
CA GLY A 55 3.03 12.57 12.72
C GLY A 55 4.28 11.86 13.23
N LYS A 56 5.36 12.61 13.28
CA LYS A 56 6.66 12.06 13.72
C LYS A 56 6.97 12.35 15.18
N SER A 57 6.34 13.33 15.79
CA SER A 57 6.68 13.76 17.15
C SER A 57 5.47 14.00 18.04
N ASN A 58 4.29 13.56 17.63
CA ASN A 58 3.05 13.84 18.36
C ASN A 58 2.75 12.83 19.48
N GLY A 59 3.52 11.76 19.59
CA GLY A 59 3.27 10.74 20.59
C GLY A 59 2.00 9.93 20.34
N VAL A 60 1.53 9.86 19.10
CA VAL A 60 0.33 9.11 18.69
C VAL A 60 0.79 7.82 18.00
N PRO A 61 0.73 6.66 18.68
CA PRO A 61 1.28 5.42 18.11
C PRO A 61 0.28 4.63 17.26
N VAL A 62 -0.99 5.01 17.24
CA VAL A 62 -2.05 4.27 16.55
C VAL A 62 -3.00 5.26 15.90
N ALA A 63 -3.46 4.92 14.70
CA ALA A 63 -4.52 5.66 14.01
C ALA A 63 -5.54 4.67 13.47
N VAL A 64 -6.79 5.12 13.33
CA VAL A 64 -7.87 4.34 12.75
C VAL A 64 -8.21 4.94 11.39
N VAL A 65 -8.23 4.10 10.37
CA VAL A 65 -8.65 4.47 9.03
C VAL A 65 -9.98 3.77 8.73
N ARG A 66 -11.00 4.55 8.38
CA ARG A 66 -12.34 4.04 8.09
C ARG A 66 -12.70 4.30 6.64
N GLY A 67 -13.63 3.52 6.11
CA GLY A 67 -14.16 3.72 4.77
C GLY A 67 -13.45 2.95 3.69
N LEU A 68 -12.58 2.01 4.04
CA LEU A 68 -11.98 1.13 3.03
C LEU A 68 -13.05 0.22 2.44
N ASP A 69 -12.84 -0.17 1.18
CA ASP A 69 -13.71 -1.12 0.52
C ASP A 69 -13.69 -2.45 1.31
N PRO A 70 -14.86 -2.98 1.71
CA PRO A 70 -14.90 -4.23 2.47
C PRO A 70 -14.25 -5.42 1.76
N SER A 71 -14.21 -5.42 0.42
CA SER A 71 -13.56 -6.50 -0.34
C SER A 71 -12.05 -6.55 -0.13
N TRP A 72 -11.46 -5.49 0.41
CA TRP A 72 -10.02 -5.46 0.72
C TRP A 72 -9.72 -6.06 2.09
N LEU A 73 -10.74 -6.36 2.89
CA LEU A 73 -10.57 -6.93 4.23
C LEU A 73 -10.48 -8.45 4.10
N ARG A 74 -9.26 -8.95 4.09
CA ARG A 74 -8.98 -10.38 3.94
C ARG A 74 -7.66 -10.72 4.62
N GLU A 75 -7.42 -12.01 4.80
CA GLU A 75 -6.12 -12.45 5.30
C GLU A 75 -5.02 -12.09 4.30
N SER A 76 -3.89 -11.67 4.85
CA SER A 76 -2.76 -11.22 4.06
C SER A 76 -1.47 -11.31 4.88
N SER A 77 -0.34 -11.06 4.21
CA SER A 77 0.94 -10.94 4.87
C SER A 77 1.82 -9.96 4.11
N ILE A 78 2.87 -9.48 4.77
CA ILE A 78 3.80 -8.54 4.15
C ILE A 78 4.50 -9.14 2.91
N SER A 79 4.54 -10.45 2.80
CA SER A 79 5.13 -11.11 1.63
C SER A 79 4.43 -10.77 0.32
N GLU A 80 3.18 -10.31 0.36
CA GLU A 80 2.47 -9.86 -0.84
C GLU A 80 3.11 -8.62 -1.47
N ILE A 81 3.78 -7.80 -0.68
CA ILE A 81 4.31 -6.52 -1.12
C ILE A 81 5.78 -6.62 -1.49
N VAL A 82 6.52 -7.51 -0.83
CA VAL A 82 7.95 -7.66 -1.03
C VAL A 82 8.20 -8.42 -2.33
N ARG A 83 8.98 -7.83 -3.23
CA ARG A 83 9.32 -8.50 -4.48
C ARG A 83 10.18 -9.73 -4.22
N PRO A 84 9.97 -10.83 -4.96
CA PRO A 84 10.93 -11.94 -4.95
C PRO A 84 12.33 -11.45 -5.35
N ALA A 85 13.37 -12.14 -4.89
CA ALA A 85 14.74 -11.71 -5.13
C ALA A 85 15.05 -11.47 -6.60
N GLN A 86 14.53 -12.32 -7.50
CA GLN A 86 14.77 -12.19 -8.93
C GLN A 86 14.02 -11.02 -9.58
N GLU A 87 13.09 -10.40 -8.88
CA GLU A 87 12.33 -9.24 -9.37
C GLU A 87 12.78 -7.93 -8.71
N ASP A 88 13.71 -8.01 -7.75
CA ASP A 88 14.20 -6.84 -7.04
C ASP A 88 15.09 -6.02 -7.96
N LEU A 89 14.66 -4.78 -8.22
CA LEU A 89 15.36 -3.89 -9.15
C LEU A 89 16.66 -3.32 -8.60
N PHE A 90 16.92 -3.48 -7.30
CA PHE A 90 18.05 -2.86 -6.60
C PHE A 90 19.00 -3.87 -5.95
N ARG A 91 18.88 -5.12 -6.33
CA ARG A 91 19.80 -6.14 -5.85
C ARG A 91 21.11 -6.12 -6.60
#